data_5316b112ec12bac59ab05c8c6f9a5bcd
#
_entry.id   5316b112ec12bac59ab05c8c6f9a5bcd
#
_cell.length_a   1.000
_cell.length_b   1.000
_cell.length_c   1.000
_cell.angle_alpha   90.00
_cell.angle_beta   90.00
_cell.angle_gamma   90.00
#
_symmetry.space_group_name_H-M   'P 1'
#
loop_
_entity.id
_entity.type
_entity.pdbx_description
1 polymer ?
#
loop_
_entity_poly.entity_id
_entity_poly.type
_entity_poly.pdbx_seq_one_letter_code
_entity_poly.pdbx_strand_id
1 'polypeptide(L)'
;MKNLLTLALFALTLVSTASAQSNKASQQVAINVAQISVIAVQGNINMVIASATAGQAPDAATASATYSVTTNGKNQKISAQLDRAMPTGLSLFATMEAPSKAKSNGKVSLSNKASDLVTSITSVNQAGLALNYEAVATVDATPDNVVRTVTYTITNN
;
A
#
# COMPACT_ATOMS: atom_id res chain seq x y z
N MET A 1 -91.71 -4.23 -55.75
CA MET A 1 -90.33 -4.01 -56.00
C MET A 1 -89.86 -2.90 -55.07
N LYS A 2 -89.46 -3.22 -53.86
CA LYS A 2 -89.05 -2.21 -52.88
C LYS A 2 -87.70 -2.60 -52.30
N ASN A 3 -86.67 -1.86 -52.68
CA ASN A 3 -85.35 -2.03 -52.20
C ASN A 3 -85.22 -1.36 -50.82
N LEU A 4 -84.98 -2.13 -49.79
CA LEU A 4 -84.59 -1.67 -48.45
C LEU A 4 -83.06 -1.50 -48.39
N LEU A 5 -82.62 -0.27 -48.28
CA LEU A 5 -81.23 0.09 -48.12
C LEU A 5 -80.92 0.09 -46.59
N THR A 6 -80.22 -0.90 -46.12
CA THR A 6 -79.82 -1.00 -44.71
C THR A 6 -78.47 -0.29 -44.55
N LEU A 7 -78.51 0.90 -43.92
CA LEU A 7 -77.31 1.67 -43.56
C LEU A 7 -76.67 1.15 -42.29
N ALA A 8 -75.57 0.43 -42.41
CA ALA A 8 -74.75 -0.04 -41.23
C ALA A 8 -73.87 1.08 -40.72
N LEU A 9 -74.17 1.64 -39.54
CA LEU A 9 -73.36 2.65 -38.88
C LEU A 9 -72.23 1.99 -38.17
N PHE A 10 -71.02 2.07 -38.71
CA PHE A 10 -69.80 1.56 -38.12
C PHE A 10 -69.31 2.58 -37.06
N ALA A 11 -69.55 2.31 -35.79
CA ALA A 11 -69.01 3.12 -34.67
C ALA A 11 -67.55 2.78 -34.47
N LEU A 12 -66.63 3.61 -34.96
CA LEU A 12 -65.21 3.50 -34.73
C LEU A 12 -64.90 4.03 -33.30
N THR A 13 -64.74 3.10 -32.34
CA THR A 13 -64.28 3.44 -30.98
C THR A 13 -62.78 3.70 -31.03
N LEU A 14 -62.38 4.97 -30.95
CA LEU A 14 -61.02 5.39 -30.70
C LEU A 14 -60.65 5.01 -29.26
N VAL A 15 -59.93 3.91 -29.07
CA VAL A 15 -59.29 3.58 -27.82
C VAL A 15 -58.05 4.44 -27.71
N SER A 16 -58.12 5.57 -27.02
CA SER A 16 -56.95 6.34 -26.64
C SER A 16 -56.17 5.56 -25.56
N THR A 17 -55.05 4.97 -25.95
CA THR A 17 -54.07 4.45 -24.97
C THR A 17 -53.47 5.64 -24.25
N ALA A 18 -53.94 5.90 -23.03
CA ALA A 18 -53.31 6.83 -22.15
C ALA A 18 -51.94 6.22 -21.75
N SER A 19 -50.85 6.73 -22.32
CA SER A 19 -49.50 6.40 -21.89
C SER A 19 -49.35 6.97 -20.50
N ALA A 20 -49.30 6.09 -19.48
CA ALA A 20 -49.00 6.51 -18.11
C ALA A 20 -47.61 7.16 -18.11
N GLN A 21 -47.59 8.47 -17.93
CA GLN A 21 -46.33 9.21 -17.83
C GLN A 21 -45.65 8.85 -16.54
N SER A 22 -44.52 8.14 -16.64
CA SER A 22 -43.70 7.79 -15.46
C SER A 22 -42.95 9.05 -14.99
N ASN A 23 -43.18 9.43 -13.75
CA ASN A 23 -42.43 10.52 -13.10
C ASN A 23 -41.11 10.02 -12.45
N LYS A 24 -40.69 8.78 -12.74
CA LYS A 24 -39.46 8.18 -12.29
C LYS A 24 -38.58 7.83 -13.47
N ALA A 25 -37.33 8.19 -13.40
CA ALA A 25 -36.28 7.74 -14.30
C ALA A 25 -35.21 7.04 -13.45
N SER A 26 -34.63 5.98 -14.00
CA SER A 26 -33.51 5.24 -13.36
C SER A 26 -32.35 5.15 -14.32
N GLN A 27 -31.16 5.30 -13.78
CA GLN A 27 -29.91 5.16 -14.50
C GLN A 27 -29.06 4.12 -13.79
N GLN A 28 -28.46 3.22 -14.54
CA GLN A 28 -27.50 2.26 -14.01
C GLN A 28 -26.11 2.91 -13.99
N VAL A 29 -25.46 2.91 -12.83
CA VAL A 29 -24.09 3.37 -12.65
C VAL A 29 -23.23 2.18 -12.26
N ALA A 30 -22.23 1.85 -13.05
CA ALA A 30 -21.24 0.83 -12.77
C ALA A 30 -19.97 1.47 -12.22
N ILE A 31 -19.48 1.02 -11.05
CA ILE A 31 -18.25 1.49 -10.43
C ILE A 31 -17.31 0.28 -10.31
N ASN A 32 -16.10 0.41 -10.86
CA ASN A 32 -15.04 -0.58 -10.74
C ASN A 32 -13.91 -0.03 -9.85
N VAL A 33 -13.55 -0.77 -8.80
CA VAL A 33 -12.46 -0.42 -7.87
C VAL A 33 -11.30 -1.38 -8.08
N ALA A 34 -10.19 -0.87 -8.62
CA ALA A 34 -8.96 -1.64 -8.76
C ALA A 34 -8.25 -1.82 -7.42
N GLN A 35 -7.35 -2.81 -7.33
CA GLN A 35 -6.45 -2.96 -6.18
C GLN A 35 -5.45 -1.81 -6.15
N ILE A 36 -5.34 -1.17 -4.99
CA ILE A 36 -4.41 -0.07 -4.70
C ILE A 36 -3.45 -0.55 -3.62
N SER A 37 -2.15 -0.35 -3.83
CA SER A 37 -1.11 -0.65 -2.83
C SER A 37 0.01 0.37 -3.02
N VAL A 38 0.12 1.31 -2.08
CA VAL A 38 1.07 2.43 -2.15
C VAL A 38 1.81 2.51 -0.82
N ILE A 39 3.13 2.66 -0.89
CA ILE A 39 4.00 2.94 0.23
C ILE A 39 4.85 4.17 -0.09
N ALA A 40 5.04 5.04 0.88
CA ALA A 40 5.95 6.18 0.81
C ALA A 40 6.81 6.23 2.06
N VAL A 41 8.12 6.47 1.90
CA VAL A 41 9.09 6.64 2.98
C VAL A 41 9.68 8.03 2.86
N GLN A 42 9.82 8.75 3.98
CA GLN A 42 10.28 10.13 3.99
C GLN A 42 11.72 10.24 4.49
N GLY A 43 12.50 11.11 3.81
CA GLY A 43 13.80 11.57 4.23
C GLY A 43 14.98 10.71 3.78
N ASN A 44 16.17 11.31 3.84
CA ASN A 44 17.44 10.64 3.74
C ASN A 44 17.97 10.38 5.16
N ILE A 45 18.51 9.20 5.40
CA ILE A 45 19.07 8.82 6.68
C ILE A 45 20.58 8.98 6.62
N ASN A 46 21.13 9.69 7.58
CA ASN A 46 22.58 9.78 7.82
C ASN A 46 22.87 9.22 9.22
N MET A 47 23.77 8.26 9.30
CA MET A 47 24.20 7.65 10.57
C MET A 47 25.72 7.69 10.63
N VAL A 48 26.26 8.06 11.80
CA VAL A 48 27.72 8.14 12.03
C VAL A 48 28.05 7.24 13.20
N ILE A 49 28.91 6.25 12.99
CA ILE A 49 29.53 5.44 14.01
C ILE A 49 30.90 6.05 14.31
N ALA A 50 31.02 6.76 15.45
CA ALA A 50 32.21 7.57 15.74
C ALA A 50 32.77 7.32 17.15
N SER A 51 32.15 6.43 17.94
CA SER A 51 32.57 6.17 19.31
C SER A 51 32.66 4.69 19.63
N ALA A 52 33.50 4.38 20.59
CA ALA A 52 33.61 3.06 21.21
C ALA A 52 34.15 3.20 22.62
N THR A 53 33.80 2.27 23.49
CA THR A 53 34.48 2.10 24.77
C THR A 53 35.68 1.17 24.59
N ALA A 54 36.80 1.48 25.19
CA ALA A 54 38.00 0.63 25.09
C ALA A 54 37.70 -0.82 25.50
N GLY A 55 38.06 -1.77 24.64
CA GLY A 55 37.75 -3.20 24.83
C GLY A 55 36.36 -3.63 24.38
N GLN A 56 35.54 -2.74 23.81
CA GLN A 56 34.23 -3.03 23.26
C GLN A 56 34.18 -2.80 21.74
N ALA A 57 33.15 -3.33 21.09
CA ALA A 57 32.85 -2.99 19.72
C ALA A 57 32.44 -1.50 19.58
N PRO A 58 32.52 -0.90 18.38
CA PRO A 58 31.98 0.44 18.15
C PRO A 58 30.51 0.57 18.55
N ASP A 59 30.13 1.73 19.08
CA ASP A 59 28.75 2.01 19.46
C ASP A 59 27.84 2.03 18.21
N ALA A 60 26.65 1.43 18.34
CA ALA A 60 25.70 1.44 17.25
C ALA A 60 25.16 2.83 16.99
N ALA A 61 25.01 3.21 15.72
CA ALA A 61 24.32 4.44 15.31
C ALA A 61 22.87 4.15 14.99
N THR A 62 21.96 5.04 15.41
CA THR A 62 20.52 4.93 15.15
C THR A 62 20.01 6.16 14.44
N ALA A 63 18.96 5.98 13.63
CA ALA A 63 18.23 7.06 12.99
C ALA A 63 16.76 6.68 12.82
N SER A 64 15.89 7.69 12.78
CA SER A 64 14.46 7.49 12.63
C SER A 64 13.93 8.20 11.40
N ALA A 65 13.01 7.57 10.72
CA ALA A 65 12.21 8.10 9.63
C ALA A 65 10.74 7.78 9.87
N THR A 66 9.89 8.20 8.96
CA THR A 66 8.48 7.81 8.95
C THR A 66 8.10 7.24 7.59
N TYR A 67 7.05 6.43 7.59
CA TYR A 67 6.45 5.96 6.37
C TYR A 67 4.93 6.06 6.40
N SER A 68 4.35 5.99 5.22
CA SER A 68 2.90 5.99 5.02
C SER A 68 2.52 4.85 4.10
N VAL A 69 1.37 4.24 4.36
CA VAL A 69 0.85 3.12 3.56
C VAL A 69 -0.64 3.28 3.30
N THR A 70 -1.05 3.04 2.06
CA THR A 70 -2.46 2.97 1.67
C THR A 70 -2.68 1.73 0.82
N THR A 71 -3.59 0.86 1.25
CA THR A 71 -4.00 -0.30 0.47
C THR A 71 -5.45 -0.70 0.74
N ASN A 72 -6.15 -1.17 -0.31
CA ASN A 72 -7.41 -1.89 -0.23
C ASN A 72 -7.23 -3.41 -0.38
N GLY A 73 -5.97 -3.87 -0.50
CA GLY A 73 -5.61 -5.28 -0.60
C GLY A 73 -5.78 -6.04 0.72
N LYS A 74 -5.69 -7.36 0.66
CA LYS A 74 -5.77 -8.26 1.81
C LYS A 74 -4.49 -9.07 1.95
N ASN A 75 -4.07 -9.32 3.20
CA ASN A 75 -2.91 -10.14 3.55
C ASN A 75 -1.66 -9.75 2.78
N GLN A 76 -1.33 -8.47 2.78
CA GLN A 76 -0.13 -7.95 2.14
C GLN A 76 1.02 -7.86 3.12
N LYS A 77 2.23 -7.70 2.58
CA LYS A 77 3.47 -7.49 3.33
C LYS A 77 4.28 -6.35 2.76
N ILE A 78 5.11 -5.75 3.61
CA ILE A 78 6.15 -4.81 3.22
C ILE A 78 7.48 -5.50 3.43
N SER A 79 8.28 -5.57 2.38
CA SER A 79 9.67 -6.04 2.42
C SER A 79 10.63 -4.92 2.08
N ALA A 80 11.87 -5.03 2.57
CA ALA A 80 12.96 -4.13 2.26
C ALA A 80 14.16 -4.88 1.68
N GLN A 81 14.87 -4.24 0.77
CA GLN A 81 16.06 -4.77 0.11
C GLN A 81 17.08 -3.66 -0.11
N LEU A 82 18.36 -3.95 0.13
CA LEU A 82 19.47 -3.06 -0.25
C LEU A 82 19.83 -3.24 -1.73
N ASP A 83 20.28 -2.16 -2.36
CA ASP A 83 20.84 -2.19 -3.73
C ASP A 83 22.04 -3.15 -3.85
N ARG A 84 22.81 -3.31 -2.78
CA ARG A 84 23.96 -4.22 -2.67
C ARG A 84 24.23 -4.59 -1.21
N ALA A 85 24.99 -5.67 -0.97
CA ALA A 85 25.35 -6.12 0.37
C ALA A 85 26.12 -5.04 1.15
N MET A 86 25.98 -5.07 2.47
CA MET A 86 26.83 -4.28 3.36
C MET A 86 28.29 -4.78 3.29
N PRO A 87 29.28 -3.88 3.46
CA PRO A 87 30.68 -4.29 3.59
C PRO A 87 30.91 -5.19 4.81
N THR A 88 32.01 -5.92 4.77
CA THR A 88 32.47 -6.73 5.91
C THR A 88 32.56 -5.86 7.17
N GLY A 89 32.11 -6.39 8.29
CA GLY A 89 32.14 -5.72 9.57
C GLY A 89 31.02 -4.68 9.78
N LEU A 90 30.16 -4.40 8.79
CA LEU A 90 29.07 -3.45 8.90
C LEU A 90 27.71 -4.14 8.66
N SER A 91 26.76 -3.88 9.52
CA SER A 91 25.39 -4.37 9.41
C SER A 91 24.37 -3.24 9.53
N LEU A 92 23.28 -3.33 8.77
CA LEU A 92 22.18 -2.40 8.83
C LEU A 92 20.90 -3.15 9.19
N PHE A 93 20.18 -2.64 10.17
CA PHE A 93 18.90 -3.16 10.61
C PHE A 93 17.81 -2.11 10.41
N ALA A 94 16.59 -2.57 10.18
CA ALA A 94 15.40 -1.74 10.20
C ALA A 94 14.32 -2.35 11.09
N THR A 95 13.60 -1.49 11.78
CA THR A 95 12.39 -1.83 12.53
C THR A 95 11.26 -0.95 12.04
N MET A 96 10.22 -1.57 11.54
CA MET A 96 9.04 -0.89 11.00
C MET A 96 7.85 -1.07 11.95
N GLU A 97 7.23 0.04 12.36
CA GLU A 97 5.97 0.00 13.10
C GLU A 97 4.90 -0.63 12.22
N ALA A 98 4.10 -1.53 12.75
CA ALA A 98 3.01 -2.14 11.98
C ALA A 98 1.82 -1.20 11.91
N PRO A 99 1.19 -1.03 10.73
CA PRO A 99 -0.11 -0.39 10.66
C PRO A 99 -1.17 -1.20 11.40
N SER A 100 -2.32 -0.59 11.61
CA SER A 100 -3.45 -1.19 12.33
C SER A 100 -3.77 -2.59 11.80
N LYS A 101 -3.90 -3.56 12.70
CA LYS A 101 -4.20 -4.98 12.41
C LYS A 101 -3.12 -5.74 11.62
N ALA A 102 -1.96 -5.13 11.37
CA ALA A 102 -0.80 -5.79 10.80
C ALA A 102 0.19 -6.25 11.88
N LYS A 103 1.25 -6.95 11.47
CA LYS A 103 2.28 -7.46 12.38
C LYS A 103 3.66 -6.98 11.94
N SER A 104 4.39 -6.30 12.84
CA SER A 104 5.80 -6.01 12.67
C SER A 104 6.66 -7.25 12.94
N ASN A 105 7.68 -7.47 12.13
CA ASN A 105 8.68 -8.50 12.37
C ASN A 105 9.82 -8.03 13.30
N GLY A 106 9.66 -6.83 13.90
CA GLY A 106 10.65 -6.23 14.79
C GLY A 106 11.93 -5.80 14.07
N LYS A 107 13.07 -5.97 14.72
CA LYS A 107 14.40 -5.65 14.16
C LYS A 107 14.82 -6.68 13.13
N VAL A 108 14.90 -6.29 11.87
CA VAL A 108 15.25 -7.14 10.73
C VAL A 108 16.56 -6.67 10.12
N SER A 109 17.50 -7.61 9.89
CA SER A 109 18.73 -7.31 9.16
C SER A 109 18.46 -7.10 7.69
N LEU A 110 18.94 -5.99 7.13
CA LEU A 110 18.80 -5.65 5.71
C LEU A 110 19.98 -6.21 4.93
N SER A 111 19.69 -6.77 3.77
CA SER A 111 20.67 -7.29 2.84
C SER A 111 20.26 -7.00 1.39
N ASN A 112 21.07 -7.46 0.44
CA ASN A 112 20.71 -7.42 -0.98
C ASN A 112 19.64 -8.46 -1.40
N LYS A 113 19.02 -9.13 -0.42
CA LYS A 113 17.82 -9.96 -0.59
C LYS A 113 16.66 -9.31 0.16
N ALA A 114 15.46 -9.40 -0.39
CA ALA A 114 14.27 -8.87 0.25
C ALA A 114 14.00 -9.58 1.58
N SER A 115 13.75 -8.81 2.63
CA SER A 115 13.38 -9.27 3.96
C SER A 115 12.07 -8.62 4.39
N ASP A 116 11.13 -9.40 4.92
CA ASP A 116 9.81 -8.93 5.31
C ASP A 116 9.91 -8.13 6.63
N LEU A 117 9.44 -6.90 6.63
CA LEU A 117 9.41 -6.01 7.82
C LEU A 117 8.05 -5.99 8.50
N VAL A 118 6.98 -6.00 7.69
CA VAL A 118 5.59 -5.98 8.15
C VAL A 118 4.78 -6.98 7.34
N THR A 119 3.92 -7.73 8.00
CA THR A 119 3.07 -8.77 7.41
C THR A 119 1.60 -8.59 7.79
N SER A 120 0.70 -9.32 7.12
CA SER A 120 -0.74 -9.34 7.41
C SER A 120 -1.44 -7.98 7.24
N ILE A 121 -0.96 -7.14 6.34
CA ILE A 121 -1.55 -5.82 6.07
C ILE A 121 -2.86 -6.02 5.29
N THR A 122 -3.94 -5.44 5.78
CA THR A 122 -5.27 -5.56 5.16
C THR A 122 -6.02 -4.26 5.25
N SER A 123 -6.41 -3.71 4.11
CA SER A 123 -7.31 -2.53 3.98
C SER A 123 -6.98 -1.42 4.98
N VAL A 124 -5.89 -0.71 4.74
CA VAL A 124 -5.38 0.33 5.64
C VAL A 124 -5.00 1.60 4.87
N ASN A 125 -5.15 2.73 5.54
CA ASN A 125 -4.58 4.01 5.15
C ASN A 125 -4.02 4.68 6.42
N GLN A 126 -2.71 4.65 6.58
CA GLN A 126 -2.03 5.26 7.73
C GLN A 126 -0.77 6.00 7.29
N ALA A 127 -0.50 7.11 7.96
CA ALA A 127 0.66 7.95 7.72
C ALA A 127 1.41 8.18 9.03
N GLY A 128 2.69 8.55 8.92
CA GLY A 128 3.52 8.90 10.07
C GLY A 128 3.92 7.72 10.95
N LEU A 129 3.86 6.49 10.43
CA LEU A 129 4.31 5.29 11.13
C LEU A 129 5.83 5.31 11.27
N ALA A 130 6.34 4.86 12.41
CA ALA A 130 7.77 4.88 12.69
C ALA A 130 8.54 3.86 11.85
N LEU A 131 9.70 4.31 11.34
CA LEU A 131 10.71 3.48 10.68
C LEU A 131 12.06 3.80 11.30
N ASN A 132 12.59 2.89 12.10
CA ASN A 132 13.85 3.06 12.80
C ASN A 132 14.95 2.22 12.15
N TYR A 133 16.13 2.82 12.01
CA TYR A 133 17.32 2.16 11.51
C TYR A 133 18.37 2.05 12.63
N GLU A 134 19.18 1.02 12.53
CA GLU A 134 20.34 0.83 13.38
C GLU A 134 21.50 0.29 12.55
N ALA A 135 22.61 0.99 12.55
CA ALA A 135 23.86 0.56 11.96
C ALA A 135 24.81 0.07 13.05
N VAL A 136 25.36 -1.12 12.86
CA VAL A 136 26.28 -1.77 13.80
C VAL A 136 27.57 -2.07 13.05
N ALA A 137 28.70 -1.66 13.63
CA ALA A 137 30.02 -1.99 13.13
C ALA A 137 30.76 -2.95 14.08
N THR A 138 31.56 -3.83 13.52
CA THR A 138 32.58 -4.56 14.25
C THR A 138 33.95 -3.88 14.08
N VAL A 139 34.96 -4.33 14.77
CA VAL A 139 36.34 -3.82 14.62
C VAL A 139 36.95 -4.10 13.25
N ASP A 140 36.34 -5.01 12.48
CA ASP A 140 36.76 -5.34 11.09
C ASP A 140 36.18 -4.35 10.06
N ALA A 141 35.28 -3.45 10.47
CA ALA A 141 34.72 -2.47 9.56
C ALA A 141 35.78 -1.45 9.16
N THR A 142 36.02 -1.32 7.86
CA THR A 142 36.94 -0.31 7.32
C THR A 142 36.31 1.09 7.46
N PRO A 143 37.05 2.10 7.97
CA PRO A 143 36.57 3.47 7.98
C PRO A 143 36.32 3.96 6.55
N ASP A 144 35.08 4.15 6.18
CA ASP A 144 34.64 4.56 4.85
C ASP A 144 33.25 5.20 4.90
N ASN A 145 32.90 5.94 3.84
CA ASN A 145 31.55 6.47 3.64
C ASN A 145 30.73 5.46 2.81
N VAL A 146 29.90 4.68 3.50
CA VAL A 146 29.08 3.63 2.88
C VAL A 146 27.68 4.16 2.58
N VAL A 147 27.36 4.29 1.28
CA VAL A 147 26.01 4.65 0.84
C VAL A 147 25.28 3.44 0.30
N ARG A 148 24.04 3.23 0.75
CA ARG A 148 23.14 2.17 0.29
C ARG A 148 21.74 2.74 0.03
N THR A 149 21.09 2.23 -1.00
CA THR A 149 19.68 2.50 -1.26
C THR A 149 18.84 1.36 -0.70
N VAL A 150 17.86 1.69 0.13
CA VAL A 150 16.87 0.74 0.62
C VAL A 150 15.63 0.87 -0.23
N THR A 151 15.21 -0.20 -0.88
CA THR A 151 13.97 -0.28 -1.65
C THR A 151 12.90 -0.99 -0.81
N TYR A 152 11.77 -0.33 -0.62
CA TYR A 152 10.60 -0.88 0.07
C TYR A 152 9.56 -1.29 -0.95
N THR A 153 8.99 -2.47 -0.77
CA THR A 153 7.97 -3.01 -1.67
C THR A 153 6.79 -3.54 -0.88
N ILE A 154 5.58 -3.19 -1.30
CA ILE A 154 4.34 -3.76 -0.77
C ILE A 154 3.79 -4.77 -1.79
N THR A 155 3.58 -6.00 -1.35
CA THR A 155 3.10 -7.12 -2.18
C THR A 155 2.10 -7.98 -1.43
N ASN A 156 1.39 -8.84 -2.13
CA ASN A 156 0.62 -9.91 -1.50
C ASN A 156 1.59 -10.90 -0.83
N ASN A 157 1.14 -11.47 0.29
CA ASN A 157 1.94 -12.44 1.06
C ASN A 157 1.86 -13.83 0.42
#